data_43b9611bdaa9eb85e2830b8b415d6009
#
_entry.id   43b9611bdaa9eb85e2830b8b415d6009
#
_cell.length_a   1.000
_cell.length_b   1.000
_cell.length_c   1.000
_cell.angle_alpha   90.00
_cell.angle_beta   90.00
_cell.angle_gamma   90.00
#
_symmetry.space_group_name_H-M   'P 1'
#
loop_
_entity.id
_entity.type
_entity.pdbx_description
1 polymer ?
#
loop_
_entity_poly.entity_id
_entity_poly.type
_entity_poly.pdbx_seq_one_letter_code
_entity_poly.pdbx_strand_id
1 'polypeptide(L)'
;MSSFNRKDPYAVYLFTCFLSQLFFTFIFTVNLLYHVQVVKLDPLQLVLVGTILELTVFLFEIPTGVLADLKSRKLSLIIGYFLIGFGFMMEGIFPLFAAVIFSQIAWGIGYTFTSGAQQAWIADEIGEERASLAFIRGAKFGKLGQIIAIPLSILTGYFMIHLPIIIGGICMLGLAIYLLFFMEEKNFKPLR
;
A
#
# COMPACT_ATOMS: atom_id res chain seq x y z
N MET A 1 -26.20 8.34 16.72
CA MET A 1 -24.99 8.76 15.98
C MET A 1 -23.82 8.68 16.96
N SER A 2 -23.08 7.57 16.99
CA SER A 2 -21.90 7.46 17.85
C SER A 2 -20.82 8.39 17.31
N SER A 3 -20.26 9.23 18.18
CA SER A 3 -19.11 10.09 17.86
C SER A 3 -18.02 9.21 17.22
N PHE A 4 -17.62 9.57 16.01
CA PHE A 4 -16.54 8.90 15.28
C PHE A 4 -15.25 9.09 16.09
N ASN A 5 -14.95 8.13 16.96
CA ASN A 5 -13.72 8.16 17.74
C ASN A 5 -12.57 7.84 16.78
N ARG A 6 -11.70 8.83 16.52
CA ARG A 6 -10.59 8.73 15.57
C ARG A 6 -9.60 7.58 15.86
N LYS A 7 -9.72 6.96 17.04
CA LYS A 7 -8.88 5.83 17.46
C LYS A 7 -9.64 4.50 17.53
N ASP A 8 -10.89 4.45 17.05
CA ASP A 8 -11.63 3.19 16.95
C ASP A 8 -10.94 2.28 15.92
N PRO A 9 -10.46 1.09 16.29
CA PRO A 9 -9.79 0.17 15.39
C PRO A 9 -10.58 -0.13 14.12
N TYR A 10 -11.88 -0.26 14.26
CA TYR A 10 -12.76 -0.54 13.12
C TYR A 10 -12.79 0.62 12.12
N ALA A 11 -12.88 1.86 12.59
CA ALA A 11 -12.85 3.04 11.74
C ALA A 11 -11.48 3.22 11.05
N VAL A 12 -10.39 3.02 11.79
CA VAL A 12 -9.02 3.05 11.25
C VAL A 12 -8.84 1.99 10.17
N TYR A 13 -9.35 0.78 10.39
CA TYR A 13 -9.29 -0.31 9.40
C TYR A 13 -9.99 0.06 8.09
N LEU A 14 -11.25 0.51 8.16
CA LEU A 14 -12.04 0.87 6.96
C LEU A 14 -11.39 2.03 6.19
N PHE A 15 -10.89 3.03 6.92
CA PHE A 15 -10.22 4.18 6.32
C PHE A 15 -8.91 3.78 5.64
N THR A 16 -8.14 2.89 6.28
CA THR A 16 -6.91 2.34 5.68
C THR A 16 -7.21 1.52 4.43
N CYS A 17 -8.26 0.67 4.43
CA CYS A 17 -8.70 -0.06 3.25
C CYS A 17 -9.09 0.89 2.10
N PHE A 18 -9.81 1.97 2.41
CA PHE A 18 -10.21 2.96 1.41
C PHE A 18 -9.00 3.69 0.83
N LEU A 19 -8.14 4.26 1.68
CA LEU A 19 -7.00 5.06 1.25
C LEU A 19 -5.94 4.23 0.53
N SER A 20 -5.60 3.04 1.03
CA SER A 20 -4.61 2.20 0.39
C SER A 20 -5.02 1.81 -1.02
N GLN A 21 -6.27 1.39 -1.22
CA GLN A 21 -6.78 1.03 -2.54
C GLN A 21 -6.93 2.25 -3.46
N LEU A 22 -7.30 3.41 -2.91
CA LEU A 22 -7.34 4.67 -3.66
C LEU A 22 -5.94 5.03 -4.17
N PHE A 23 -4.93 5.04 -3.30
CA PHE A 23 -3.58 5.45 -3.68
C PHE A 23 -2.91 4.44 -4.63
N PHE A 24 -3.07 3.15 -4.40
CA PHE A 24 -2.60 2.13 -5.33
C PHE A 24 -3.22 2.29 -6.71
N THR A 25 -4.54 2.37 -6.79
CA THR A 25 -5.22 2.52 -8.08
C THR A 25 -4.85 3.85 -8.76
N PHE A 26 -4.68 4.91 -7.97
CA PHE A 26 -4.25 6.22 -8.49
C PHE A 26 -2.88 6.14 -9.17
N ILE A 27 -1.93 5.42 -8.60
CA ILE A 27 -0.60 5.17 -9.19
C ILE A 27 -0.73 4.26 -10.42
N PHE A 28 -1.34 3.08 -10.25
CA PHE A 28 -1.32 2.03 -11.27
C PHE A 28 -2.14 2.34 -12.52
N THR A 29 -3.10 3.26 -12.46
CA THR A 29 -3.88 3.66 -13.64
C THR A 29 -2.99 4.22 -14.76
N VAL A 30 -1.88 4.88 -14.44
CA VAL A 30 -0.97 5.49 -15.42
C VAL A 30 0.43 4.87 -15.42
N ASN A 31 0.75 4.01 -14.47
CA ASN A 31 2.12 3.51 -14.25
C ASN A 31 2.71 2.83 -15.48
N LEU A 32 1.98 1.89 -16.12
CA LEU A 32 2.46 1.24 -17.34
C LEU A 32 2.67 2.23 -18.50
N LEU A 33 1.77 3.21 -18.62
CA LEU A 33 1.89 4.23 -19.66
C LEU A 33 3.13 5.12 -19.39
N TYR A 34 3.41 5.44 -18.14
CA TYR A 34 4.63 6.14 -17.73
C TYR A 34 5.90 5.35 -18.08
N HIS A 35 5.92 4.04 -17.80
CA HIS A 35 7.06 3.18 -18.16
C HIS A 35 7.34 3.20 -19.67
N VAL A 36 6.30 3.14 -20.50
CA VAL A 36 6.44 3.07 -21.95
C VAL A 36 6.73 4.44 -22.58
N GLN A 37 6.05 5.50 -22.15
CA GLN A 37 6.12 6.80 -22.81
C GLN A 37 7.20 7.71 -22.26
N VAL A 38 7.45 7.68 -20.95
CA VAL A 38 8.38 8.59 -20.26
C VAL A 38 9.71 7.93 -20.01
N VAL A 39 9.74 6.77 -19.36
CA VAL A 39 10.98 6.02 -19.10
C VAL A 39 11.49 5.34 -20.35
N LYS A 40 10.59 5.05 -21.33
CA LYS A 40 10.88 4.41 -22.64
C LYS A 40 11.50 3.02 -22.49
N LEU A 41 10.92 2.22 -21.58
CA LEU A 41 11.35 0.85 -21.34
C LEU A 41 11.07 -0.01 -22.59
N ASP A 42 12.05 -0.82 -22.96
CA ASP A 42 11.87 -1.84 -23.98
C ASP A 42 11.08 -3.05 -23.44
N PRO A 43 10.61 -3.97 -24.31
CA PRO A 43 9.83 -5.13 -23.88
C PRO A 43 10.53 -6.03 -22.88
N LEU A 44 11.86 -6.20 -22.97
CA LEU A 44 12.63 -7.00 -22.02
C LEU A 44 12.67 -6.33 -20.66
N GLN A 45 12.88 -5.03 -20.62
CA GLN A 45 12.87 -4.24 -19.39
C GLN A 45 11.50 -4.29 -18.69
N LEU A 46 10.40 -4.24 -19.46
CA LEU A 46 9.05 -4.38 -18.90
C LEU A 46 8.83 -5.76 -18.26
N VAL A 47 9.32 -6.82 -18.88
CA VAL A 47 9.27 -8.17 -18.28
C VAL A 47 10.13 -8.23 -17.01
N LEU A 48 11.32 -7.64 -17.02
CA LEU A 48 12.21 -7.61 -15.86
C LEU A 48 11.59 -6.84 -14.69
N VAL A 49 10.87 -5.73 -14.94
CA VAL A 49 10.14 -4.98 -13.92
C VAL A 49 9.19 -5.89 -13.14
N GLY A 50 8.34 -6.64 -13.83
CA GLY A 50 7.42 -7.60 -13.21
C GLY A 50 8.15 -8.77 -12.53
N THR A 51 9.17 -9.32 -13.18
CA THR A 51 9.96 -10.45 -12.64
C THR A 51 10.66 -10.06 -11.33
N ILE A 52 11.25 -8.88 -11.24
CA ILE A 52 11.93 -8.39 -10.04
C ILE A 52 10.94 -8.17 -8.92
N LEU A 53 9.75 -7.64 -9.21
CA LEU A 53 8.70 -7.51 -8.21
C LEU A 53 8.32 -8.87 -7.62
N GLU A 54 7.95 -9.84 -8.47
CA GLU A 54 7.52 -11.17 -8.04
C GLU A 54 8.63 -11.89 -7.26
N LEU A 55 9.87 -11.81 -7.73
CA LEU A 55 11.02 -12.38 -7.04
C LEU A 55 11.21 -11.74 -5.65
N THR A 56 11.06 -10.43 -5.56
CA THR A 56 11.18 -9.70 -4.29
C THR A 56 10.08 -10.14 -3.32
N VAL A 57 8.83 -10.22 -3.78
CA VAL A 57 7.71 -10.69 -2.96
C VAL A 57 7.98 -12.12 -2.48
N PHE A 58 8.35 -13.02 -3.37
CA PHE A 58 8.65 -14.41 -3.03
C PHE A 58 9.75 -14.54 -1.95
N LEU A 59 10.82 -13.77 -2.06
CA LEU A 59 11.94 -13.84 -1.11
C LEU A 59 11.60 -13.24 0.26
N PHE A 60 10.77 -12.21 0.30
CA PHE A 60 10.53 -11.44 1.52
C PHE A 60 9.22 -11.77 2.22
N GLU A 61 8.28 -12.50 1.61
CA GLU A 61 6.98 -12.79 2.21
C GLU A 61 7.09 -13.53 3.55
N ILE A 62 7.91 -14.57 3.63
CA ILE A 62 8.10 -15.33 4.88
C ILE A 62 8.83 -14.47 5.94
N PRO A 63 9.99 -13.86 5.68
CA PRO A 63 10.68 -13.05 6.67
C PRO A 63 9.85 -11.89 7.25
N THR A 64 9.09 -11.20 6.39
CA THR A 64 8.28 -10.06 6.83
C THR A 64 7.04 -10.48 7.59
N GLY A 65 6.40 -11.60 7.18
CA GLY A 65 5.28 -12.21 7.91
C GLY A 65 5.68 -12.62 9.33
N VAL A 66 6.81 -13.29 9.47
CA VAL A 66 7.37 -13.66 10.79
C VAL A 66 7.63 -12.43 11.64
N LEU A 67 8.18 -11.36 11.04
CA LEU A 67 8.42 -10.13 11.78
C LEU A 67 7.13 -9.46 12.27
N ALA A 68 6.07 -9.46 11.45
CA ALA A 68 4.77 -8.94 11.82
C ALA A 68 4.16 -9.70 13.01
N ASP A 69 4.27 -11.03 13.00
CA ASP A 69 3.70 -11.89 14.03
C ASP A 69 4.51 -11.93 15.34
N LEU A 70 5.83 -11.70 15.27
CA LEU A 70 6.70 -11.72 16.46
C LEU A 70 6.85 -10.36 17.12
N LYS A 71 6.79 -9.25 16.36
CA LYS A 71 7.09 -7.92 16.92
C LYS A 71 5.89 -6.99 17.00
N SER A 72 5.26 -6.66 15.88
CA SER A 72 4.15 -5.72 15.84
C SER A 72 3.56 -5.66 14.44
N ARG A 73 2.25 -5.86 14.33
CA ARG A 73 1.51 -5.71 13.06
C ARG A 73 1.39 -4.25 12.65
N LYS A 74 1.24 -3.36 13.64
CA LYS A 74 1.26 -1.91 13.41
C LYS A 74 2.58 -1.45 12.78
N LEU A 75 3.71 -1.86 13.37
CA LEU A 75 5.03 -1.50 12.85
C LEU A 75 5.24 -2.04 11.43
N SER A 76 4.80 -3.27 11.18
CA SER A 76 4.84 -3.89 9.86
C SER A 76 4.10 -3.06 8.82
N LEU A 77 2.87 -2.65 9.11
CA LEU A 77 2.06 -1.80 8.21
C LEU A 77 2.71 -0.44 7.95
N ILE A 78 3.25 0.20 8.98
CA ILE A 78 3.94 1.50 8.84
C ILE A 78 5.16 1.38 7.92
N ILE A 79 6.01 0.37 8.15
CA ILE A 79 7.18 0.11 7.31
C ILE A 79 6.74 -0.19 5.88
N GLY A 80 5.71 -1.02 5.71
CA GLY A 80 5.19 -1.40 4.40
C GLY A 80 4.73 -0.19 3.59
N TYR A 81 3.84 0.63 4.12
CA TYR A 81 3.36 1.82 3.41
C TYR A 81 4.44 2.88 3.20
N PHE A 82 5.40 2.99 4.12
CA PHE A 82 6.55 3.86 3.93
C PHE A 82 7.41 3.43 2.74
N LEU A 83 7.77 2.14 2.65
CA LEU A 83 8.56 1.60 1.54
C LEU A 83 7.85 1.74 0.20
N ILE A 84 6.54 1.42 0.16
CA ILE A 84 5.70 1.59 -1.02
C ILE A 84 5.70 3.05 -1.48
N GLY A 85 5.41 3.98 -0.56
CA GLY A 85 5.33 5.40 -0.86
C GLY A 85 6.66 5.97 -1.33
N PHE A 86 7.75 5.61 -0.65
CA PHE A 86 9.10 6.04 -1.01
C PHE A 86 9.53 5.50 -2.38
N GLY A 87 9.27 4.22 -2.66
CA GLY A 87 9.57 3.59 -3.94
C GLY A 87 8.90 4.32 -5.11
N PHE A 88 7.58 4.51 -5.06
CA PHE A 88 6.85 5.20 -6.13
C PHE A 88 7.20 6.68 -6.25
N MET A 89 7.48 7.36 -5.14
CA MET A 89 7.95 8.75 -5.19
C MET A 89 9.28 8.85 -5.95
N MET A 90 10.24 7.96 -5.67
CA MET A 90 11.53 7.91 -6.38
C MET A 90 11.35 7.59 -7.86
N GLU A 91 10.48 6.63 -8.20
CA GLU A 91 10.15 6.29 -9.58
C GLU A 91 9.59 7.48 -10.37
N GLY A 92 8.64 8.21 -9.79
CA GLY A 92 8.01 9.33 -10.46
C GLY A 92 8.94 10.55 -10.63
N ILE A 93 9.89 10.75 -9.70
CA ILE A 93 10.88 11.84 -9.76
C ILE A 93 12.00 11.54 -10.76
N PHE A 94 12.47 10.31 -10.82
CA PHE A 94 13.59 9.90 -11.66
C PHE A 94 13.12 8.97 -12.80
N PRO A 95 12.92 9.46 -14.03
CA PRO A 95 12.46 8.65 -15.16
C PRO A 95 13.60 7.78 -15.73
N LEU A 96 14.09 6.86 -14.91
CA LEU A 96 15.20 5.98 -15.22
C LEU A 96 14.80 4.52 -14.96
N PHE A 97 15.25 3.58 -15.79
CA PHE A 97 15.03 2.15 -15.56
C PHE A 97 15.49 1.71 -14.15
N ALA A 98 16.64 2.20 -13.69
CA ALA A 98 17.15 1.89 -12.35
C ALA A 98 16.20 2.36 -11.22
N ALA A 99 15.55 3.51 -11.39
CA ALA A 99 14.56 4.01 -10.42
C ALA A 99 13.29 3.16 -10.41
N VAL A 100 12.85 2.69 -11.59
CA VAL A 100 11.73 1.74 -11.71
C VAL A 100 12.07 0.43 -10.99
N ILE A 101 13.24 -0.15 -11.24
CA ILE A 101 13.67 -1.38 -10.56
C ILE A 101 13.76 -1.19 -9.04
N PHE A 102 14.32 -0.07 -8.58
CA PHE A 102 14.34 0.26 -7.16
C PHE A 102 12.93 0.34 -6.57
N SER A 103 12.01 0.98 -7.28
CA SER A 103 10.61 1.07 -6.89
C SER A 103 9.96 -0.31 -6.75
N GLN A 104 10.20 -1.23 -7.71
CA GLN A 104 9.65 -2.59 -7.64
C GLN A 104 10.18 -3.36 -6.42
N ILE A 105 11.45 -3.22 -6.08
CA ILE A 105 12.04 -3.83 -4.90
C ILE A 105 11.43 -3.22 -3.62
N ALA A 106 11.40 -1.89 -3.52
CA ALA A 106 10.86 -1.20 -2.37
C ALA A 106 9.36 -1.51 -2.17
N TRP A 107 8.58 -1.46 -3.25
CA TRP A 107 7.16 -1.82 -3.22
C TRP A 107 6.96 -3.30 -2.89
N GLY A 108 7.72 -4.22 -3.52
CA GLY A 108 7.64 -5.65 -3.26
C GLY A 108 7.84 -5.97 -1.77
N ILE A 109 8.92 -5.45 -1.17
CA ILE A 109 9.18 -5.58 0.27
C ILE A 109 8.05 -4.93 1.08
N GLY A 110 7.65 -3.71 0.72
CA GLY A 110 6.57 -3.00 1.40
C GLY A 110 5.23 -3.75 1.34
N TYR A 111 4.92 -4.37 0.20
CA TYR A 111 3.73 -5.21 0.03
C TYR A 111 3.75 -6.41 0.97
N THR A 112 4.87 -7.13 1.07
CA THR A 112 4.99 -8.29 1.97
C THR A 112 4.83 -7.89 3.44
N PHE A 113 5.25 -6.69 3.84
CA PHE A 113 4.99 -6.15 5.19
C PHE A 113 3.52 -5.84 5.44
N THR A 114 2.74 -5.49 4.42
CA THR A 114 1.30 -5.19 4.57
C THR A 114 0.43 -6.42 4.38
N SER A 115 0.90 -7.43 3.64
CA SER A 115 0.18 -8.65 3.32
C SER A 115 -0.19 -9.42 4.59
N GLY A 116 -1.49 -9.65 4.79
CA GLY A 116 -1.99 -10.35 5.98
C GLY A 116 -1.96 -9.53 7.29
N ALA A 117 -0.98 -8.65 7.49
CA ALA A 117 -0.80 -7.92 8.74
C ALA A 117 -2.00 -7.02 9.10
N GLN A 118 -2.64 -6.40 8.10
CA GLN A 118 -3.80 -5.54 8.32
C GLN A 118 -5.04 -6.35 8.75
N GLN A 119 -5.29 -7.50 8.14
CA GLN A 119 -6.39 -8.40 8.50
C GLN A 119 -6.16 -9.01 9.89
N ALA A 120 -4.95 -9.43 10.15
CA ALA A 120 -4.58 -10.01 11.42
C ALA A 120 -4.69 -8.97 12.56
N TRP A 121 -4.25 -7.72 12.33
CA TRP A 121 -4.39 -6.64 13.31
C TRP A 121 -5.85 -6.39 13.69
N ILE A 122 -6.75 -6.24 12.69
CA ILE A 122 -8.14 -5.96 13.02
C ILE A 122 -8.82 -7.14 13.70
N ALA A 123 -8.46 -8.39 13.35
CA ALA A 123 -8.98 -9.57 14.01
C ALA A 123 -8.55 -9.62 15.49
N ASP A 124 -7.29 -9.26 15.81
CA ASP A 124 -6.83 -9.15 17.19
C ASP A 124 -7.59 -8.07 17.98
N GLU A 125 -7.83 -6.91 17.37
CA GLU A 125 -8.41 -5.77 18.07
C GLU A 125 -9.92 -5.91 18.33
N ILE A 126 -10.69 -6.51 17.41
CA ILE A 126 -12.16 -6.59 17.51
C ILE A 126 -12.71 -8.00 17.71
N GLY A 127 -11.84 -9.03 17.64
CA GLY A 127 -12.18 -10.44 17.72
C GLY A 127 -12.61 -11.05 16.39
N GLU A 128 -12.36 -12.36 16.22
CA GLU A 128 -12.56 -13.09 14.94
C GLU A 128 -14.00 -13.04 14.44
N GLU A 129 -15.00 -13.12 15.34
CA GLU A 129 -16.42 -13.09 14.96
C GLU A 129 -16.80 -11.79 14.24
N ARG A 130 -16.25 -10.66 14.69
CA ARG A 130 -16.51 -9.34 14.10
C ARG A 130 -15.60 -9.04 12.91
N ALA A 131 -14.44 -9.69 12.84
CA ALA A 131 -13.45 -9.49 11.78
C ALA A 131 -14.01 -9.85 10.40
N SER A 132 -14.79 -10.93 10.28
CA SER A 132 -15.42 -11.33 9.01
C SER A 132 -16.26 -10.21 8.39
N LEU A 133 -17.06 -9.51 9.20
CA LEU A 133 -17.84 -8.37 8.74
C LEU A 133 -16.97 -7.16 8.40
N ALA A 134 -15.90 -6.94 9.17
CA ALA A 134 -14.92 -5.89 8.90
C ALA A 134 -14.23 -6.12 7.54
N PHE A 135 -13.87 -7.37 7.21
CA PHE A 135 -13.26 -7.72 5.91
C PHE A 135 -14.18 -7.39 4.75
N ILE A 136 -15.46 -7.81 4.84
CA ILE A 136 -16.45 -7.51 3.80
C ILE A 136 -16.64 -6.01 3.61
N ARG A 137 -16.74 -5.25 4.71
CA ARG A 137 -16.90 -3.79 4.63
C ARG A 137 -15.62 -3.11 4.16
N GLY A 138 -14.44 -3.55 4.63
CA GLY A 138 -13.14 -3.06 4.16
C GLY A 138 -12.98 -3.23 2.65
N ALA A 139 -13.35 -4.41 2.11
CA ALA A 139 -13.33 -4.63 0.69
C ALA A 139 -14.26 -3.67 -0.09
N LYS A 140 -15.47 -3.40 0.43
CA LYS A 140 -16.39 -2.41 -0.17
C LYS A 140 -15.81 -1.01 -0.16
N PHE A 141 -15.24 -0.56 0.97
CA PHE A 141 -14.57 0.74 1.07
C PHE A 141 -13.35 0.84 0.14
N GLY A 142 -12.57 -0.24 0.02
CA GLY A 142 -11.49 -0.30 -0.94
C GLY A 142 -11.95 -0.15 -2.38
N LYS A 143 -13.06 -0.82 -2.77
CA LYS A 143 -13.65 -0.67 -4.11
C LYS A 143 -14.13 0.75 -4.38
N LEU A 144 -14.70 1.44 -3.39
CA LEU A 144 -15.03 2.86 -3.53
C LEU A 144 -13.78 3.71 -3.77
N GLY A 145 -12.69 3.45 -3.04
CA GLY A 145 -11.41 4.10 -3.28
C GLY A 145 -10.90 3.89 -4.71
N GLN A 146 -10.97 2.67 -5.24
CA GLN A 146 -10.59 2.36 -6.63
C GLN A 146 -11.40 3.15 -7.65
N ILE A 147 -12.75 3.18 -7.49
CA ILE A 147 -13.64 3.90 -8.41
C ILE A 147 -13.31 5.40 -8.44
N ILE A 148 -13.04 6.00 -7.30
CA ILE A 148 -12.68 7.43 -7.20
C ILE A 148 -11.28 7.69 -7.77
N ALA A 149 -10.34 6.78 -7.57
CA ALA A 149 -8.96 6.95 -7.99
C ALA A 149 -8.79 7.03 -9.51
N ILE A 150 -9.53 6.21 -10.27
CA ILE A 150 -9.37 6.14 -11.74
C ILE A 150 -9.56 7.51 -12.42
N PRO A 151 -10.70 8.21 -12.27
CA PRO A 151 -10.89 9.50 -12.91
C PRO A 151 -9.91 10.57 -12.39
N LEU A 152 -9.56 10.54 -11.11
CA LEU A 152 -8.57 11.46 -10.53
C LEU A 152 -7.17 11.24 -11.12
N SER A 153 -6.77 9.97 -11.30
CA SER A 153 -5.49 9.63 -11.92
C SER A 153 -5.43 10.05 -13.39
N ILE A 154 -6.50 9.80 -14.14
CA ILE A 154 -6.57 10.23 -15.55
C ILE A 154 -6.49 11.76 -15.64
N LEU A 155 -7.25 12.47 -14.81
CA LEU A 155 -7.25 13.93 -14.81
C LEU A 155 -5.88 14.51 -14.48
N THR A 156 -5.21 14.02 -13.46
CA THR A 156 -3.88 14.48 -13.07
C THR A 156 -2.80 14.06 -14.08
N GLY A 157 -2.89 12.83 -14.59
CA GLY A 157 -1.99 12.29 -15.61
C GLY A 157 -2.10 12.99 -16.96
N TYR A 158 -3.27 13.59 -17.26
CA TYR A 158 -3.45 14.40 -18.45
C TYR A 158 -2.52 15.64 -18.47
N PHE A 159 -2.28 16.25 -17.33
CA PHE A 159 -1.33 17.36 -17.23
C PHE A 159 0.12 16.87 -17.31
N MET A 160 0.48 15.88 -16.48
CA MET A 160 1.81 15.27 -16.49
C MET A 160 1.69 13.83 -15.99
N ILE A 161 2.07 12.86 -16.82
CA ILE A 161 1.85 11.44 -16.58
C ILE A 161 2.56 10.89 -15.32
N HIS A 162 3.64 11.55 -14.86
CA HIS A 162 4.36 11.17 -13.64
C HIS A 162 3.70 11.70 -12.35
N LEU A 163 2.82 12.71 -12.44
CA LEU A 163 2.19 13.31 -11.25
C LEU A 163 1.40 12.31 -10.41
N PRO A 164 0.54 11.43 -10.97
CA PRO A 164 -0.16 10.45 -10.16
C PRO A 164 0.78 9.52 -9.39
N ILE A 165 1.94 9.19 -9.95
CA ILE A 165 2.93 8.32 -9.30
C ILE A 165 3.56 9.04 -8.11
N ILE A 166 4.01 10.28 -8.29
CA ILE A 166 4.60 11.08 -7.21
C ILE A 166 3.58 11.37 -6.10
N ILE A 167 2.40 11.88 -6.48
CA ILE A 167 1.34 12.23 -5.52
C ILE A 167 0.88 10.99 -4.76
N GLY A 168 0.65 9.87 -5.48
CA GLY A 168 0.27 8.61 -4.86
C GLY A 168 1.35 8.10 -3.89
N GLY A 169 2.63 8.21 -4.25
CA GLY A 169 3.75 7.90 -3.36
C GLY A 169 3.74 8.75 -2.09
N ILE A 170 3.59 10.09 -2.22
CA ILE A 170 3.47 11.01 -1.07
C ILE A 170 2.25 10.66 -0.20
N CYS A 171 1.11 10.33 -0.82
CA CYS A 171 -0.09 9.93 -0.10
C CYS A 171 0.09 8.61 0.68
N MET A 172 0.85 7.64 0.14
CA MET A 172 1.22 6.41 0.85
C MET A 172 2.12 6.70 2.06
N LEU A 173 3.10 7.63 1.93
CA LEU A 173 3.88 8.10 3.08
C LEU A 173 2.97 8.77 4.12
N GLY A 174 2.00 9.58 3.69
CA GLY A 174 0.98 10.17 4.55
C GLY A 174 0.13 9.11 5.28
N LEU A 175 -0.19 7.99 4.60
CA LEU A 175 -0.90 6.86 5.22
C LEU A 175 -0.04 6.17 6.29
N ALA A 176 1.26 5.98 6.06
CA ALA A 176 2.18 5.45 7.07
C ALA A 176 2.23 6.36 8.31
N ILE A 177 2.30 7.68 8.11
CA ILE A 177 2.25 8.68 9.20
C ILE A 177 0.89 8.65 9.91
N TYR A 178 -0.22 8.54 9.18
CA TYR A 178 -1.56 8.40 9.76
C TYR A 178 -1.63 7.18 10.69
N LEU A 179 -1.14 6.02 10.25
CA LEU A 179 -1.13 4.80 11.07
C LEU A 179 -0.25 4.95 12.32
N LEU A 180 0.87 5.66 12.23
CA LEU A 180 1.73 5.93 13.38
C LEU A 180 0.94 6.58 14.54
N PHE A 181 0.07 7.56 14.23
CA PHE A 181 -0.65 8.34 15.23
C PHE A 181 -2.02 7.77 15.62
N PHE A 182 -2.72 7.13 14.69
CA PHE A 182 -4.12 6.74 14.88
C PHE A 182 -4.34 5.24 15.06
N MET A 183 -3.43 4.40 14.60
CA MET A 183 -3.51 2.96 14.79
C MET A 183 -3.03 2.60 16.19
N GLU A 184 -3.89 2.00 16.99
CA GLU A 184 -3.55 1.43 18.30
C GLU A 184 -3.39 -0.09 18.16
N GLU A 185 -2.49 -0.69 18.92
CA GLU A 185 -2.23 -2.13 18.95
C GLU A 185 -2.25 -2.56 20.42
N LYS A 186 -3.45 -2.89 20.92
CA LYS A 186 -3.69 -3.19 22.34
C LYS A 186 -3.79 -4.68 22.62
N ASN A 187 -4.31 -5.45 21.67
CA ASN A 187 -4.63 -6.86 21.83
C ASN A 187 -3.63 -7.79 21.13
N PHE A 188 -2.55 -7.24 20.60
CA PHE A 188 -1.50 -8.02 19.96
C PHE A 188 -0.85 -9.01 20.93
N LYS A 189 -0.76 -10.29 20.51
CA LYS A 189 -0.07 -11.34 21.23
C LYS A 189 0.98 -11.95 20.31
N PRO A 190 2.28 -11.72 20.59
CA PRO A 190 3.34 -12.31 19.78
C PRO A 190 3.22 -13.84 19.77
N LEU A 191 3.39 -14.44 18.60
CA LEU A 191 3.57 -15.89 18.48
C LEU A 191 4.87 -16.28 19.23
N ARG A 192 4.80 -17.34 20.04
CA ARG A 192 5.93 -17.86 20.80
C ARG A 192 6.63 -18.97 20.03
#